data_078a832e48ce10e0743ba2728b238f76
#
_entry.id   078a832e48ce10e0743ba2728b238f76
#
_cell.length_a   1.000
_cell.length_b   1.000
_cell.length_c   1.000
_cell.angle_alpha   90.00
_cell.angle_beta   90.00
_cell.angle_gamma   90.00
#
_symmetry.space_group_name_H-M   'P 1'
#
loop_
_entity.id
_entity.type
_entity.pdbx_description
1 polymer ?
#
loop_
_entity_poly.entity_id
_entity_poly.type
_entity_poly.pdbx_seq_one_letter_code
_entity_poly.pdbx_strand_id
1 'polypeptide(L)'
;LQTLNPGEGFTMKGTSGTDPLVAQAAEGVANKTAAGQRYDFRGRPNDGDIAVAVSNGNLTLVGNPYSSAVSLNMYLVENRGDSFNVGTGAVISGGNTAAINGTAYFWEHSKSGASHVLSTYVGGYGTYVANGANIADAGTWVAATWATYDGAGNQVSPGTSTGSNFKRQYTPIGQGFMVQGV
;
A
#
# COMPACT_ATOMS: atom_id res chain seq x y z
N LEU A 1 -13.79 -19.46 -3.57
CA LEU A 1 -13.57 -18.20 -2.86
C LEU A 1 -12.40 -18.40 -1.92
N GLN A 2 -11.36 -17.61 -2.09
CA GLN A 2 -10.22 -17.61 -1.17
C GLN A 2 -10.51 -16.60 -0.07
N THR A 3 -10.32 -17.01 1.17
CA THR A 3 -10.41 -16.11 2.32
C THR A 3 -9.07 -15.46 2.52
N LEU A 4 -9.03 -14.14 2.68
CA LEU A 4 -7.85 -13.39 3.06
C LEU A 4 -7.86 -13.21 4.59
N ASN A 5 -6.68 -13.34 5.20
CA ASN A 5 -6.53 -13.01 6.61
C ASN A 5 -6.39 -11.50 6.79
N PRO A 6 -6.75 -10.94 7.97
CA PRO A 6 -6.50 -9.54 8.26
C PRO A 6 -5.03 -9.18 8.06
N GLY A 7 -4.76 -8.06 7.41
CA GLY A 7 -3.41 -7.59 7.10
C GLY A 7 -2.83 -8.12 5.77
N GLU A 8 -3.36 -9.20 5.22
CA GLU A 8 -3.00 -9.62 3.86
C GLU A 8 -3.57 -8.65 2.83
N GLY A 9 -2.73 -8.21 1.92
CA GLY A 9 -3.13 -7.31 0.84
C GLY A 9 -3.64 -8.09 -0.37
N PHE A 10 -4.47 -7.44 -1.16
CA PHE A 10 -4.93 -7.94 -2.45
C PHE A 10 -5.04 -6.80 -3.46
N THR A 11 -4.99 -7.15 -4.72
CA THR A 11 -5.26 -6.21 -5.80
C THR A 11 -6.69 -6.35 -6.28
N MET A 12 -7.34 -5.23 -6.51
CA MET A 12 -8.69 -5.21 -7.08
C MET A 12 -8.77 -4.19 -8.19
N LYS A 13 -9.59 -4.46 -9.18
CA LYS A 13 -10.00 -3.44 -10.14
C LYS A 13 -11.29 -2.78 -9.67
N GLY A 14 -11.33 -1.48 -9.89
CA GLY A 14 -12.57 -0.75 -9.72
C GLY A 14 -13.63 -1.21 -10.73
N THR A 15 -14.90 -1.00 -10.40
CA THR A 15 -16.00 -1.25 -11.30
C THR A 15 -15.98 -0.27 -12.47
N SER A 16 -16.23 -0.75 -13.68
CA SER A 16 -16.44 0.11 -14.85
C SER A 16 -17.92 0.46 -14.94
N GLY A 17 -18.24 1.73 -14.97
CA GLY A 17 -19.63 2.17 -15.18
C GLY A 17 -20.51 2.08 -13.93
N THR A 18 -21.79 2.29 -14.14
CA THR A 18 -22.84 2.06 -13.14
C THR A 18 -23.19 0.58 -13.15
N ASP A 19 -22.66 -0.19 -12.21
CA ASP A 19 -23.13 -1.54 -11.97
C ASP A 19 -24.35 -1.44 -11.02
N PRO A 20 -25.57 -1.71 -11.49
CA PRO A 20 -26.76 -1.68 -10.65
C PRO A 20 -26.78 -2.79 -9.60
N LEU A 21 -25.93 -3.82 -9.75
CA LEU A 21 -25.79 -4.92 -8.80
C LEU A 21 -24.87 -4.57 -7.64
N VAL A 22 -24.01 -3.59 -7.81
CA VAL A 22 -23.31 -2.97 -6.68
C VAL A 22 -24.30 -2.03 -6.01
N ALA A 23 -25.31 -2.63 -5.43
CA ALA A 23 -26.45 -1.93 -4.86
C ALA A 23 -26.01 -1.05 -3.68
N GLN A 24 -25.63 0.11 -4.00
CA GLN A 24 -25.60 1.25 -3.10
C GLN A 24 -27.02 1.76 -2.80
N ALA A 25 -28.00 1.14 -3.45
CA ALA A 25 -29.41 1.48 -3.31
C ALA A 25 -29.90 1.44 -1.86
N ALA A 26 -29.41 0.51 -1.07
CA ALA A 26 -29.76 0.43 0.36
C ALA A 26 -29.26 1.62 1.18
N GLU A 27 -28.29 2.37 0.68
CA GLU A 27 -27.69 3.54 1.35
C GLU A 27 -27.90 4.84 0.55
N GLY A 28 -28.66 4.79 -0.53
CA GLY A 28 -29.01 5.95 -1.34
C GLY A 28 -27.86 6.59 -2.11
N VAL A 29 -26.71 5.93 -2.18
CA VAL A 29 -25.52 6.44 -2.87
C VAL A 29 -25.24 5.62 -4.11
N ALA A 30 -25.41 6.25 -5.29
CA ALA A 30 -25.03 5.61 -6.54
C ALA A 30 -23.51 5.43 -6.65
N ASN A 31 -23.08 4.27 -7.11
CA ASN A 31 -21.68 4.05 -7.47
C ASN A 31 -21.32 4.90 -8.70
N LYS A 32 -20.18 5.56 -8.67
CA LYS A 32 -19.73 6.41 -9.77
C LYS A 32 -18.60 5.74 -10.52
N THR A 33 -18.50 6.03 -11.81
CA THR A 33 -17.39 5.57 -12.65
C THR A 33 -16.08 6.26 -12.29
N ALA A 34 -14.98 5.56 -12.54
CA ALA A 34 -13.62 6.09 -12.41
C ALA A 34 -13.30 6.62 -11.00
N ALA A 35 -12.89 7.88 -10.90
CA ALA A 35 -12.38 8.47 -9.66
C ALA A 35 -13.45 8.65 -8.56
N GLY A 36 -14.71 8.40 -8.86
CA GLY A 36 -15.81 8.56 -7.90
C GLY A 36 -16.35 7.24 -7.33
N GLN A 37 -15.64 6.13 -7.54
CA GLN A 37 -16.08 4.84 -7.02
C GLN A 37 -15.99 4.80 -5.49
N ARG A 38 -17.02 4.21 -4.89
CA ARG A 38 -17.08 3.96 -3.46
C ARG A 38 -16.73 2.51 -3.19
N TYR A 39 -15.83 2.31 -2.25
CA TYR A 39 -15.46 0.99 -1.73
C TYR A 39 -15.92 0.91 -0.27
N ASP A 40 -16.87 0.02 0.00
CA ASP A 40 -17.39 -0.18 1.35
C ASP A 40 -16.70 -1.38 2.01
N PHE A 41 -16.00 -1.11 3.10
CA PHE A 41 -15.45 -2.14 3.97
C PHE A 41 -16.45 -2.41 5.09
N ARG A 42 -17.02 -3.61 5.11
CA ARG A 42 -18.07 -4.01 6.07
C ARG A 42 -17.58 -5.20 6.88
N GLY A 43 -17.82 -5.16 8.18
CA GLY A 43 -17.44 -6.22 9.09
C GLY A 43 -17.26 -5.72 10.52
N ARG A 44 -16.67 -6.56 11.34
CA ARG A 44 -16.24 -6.16 12.68
C ARG A 44 -14.87 -5.48 12.56
N PRO A 45 -14.68 -4.33 13.23
CA PRO A 45 -13.36 -3.71 13.29
C PRO A 45 -12.33 -4.68 13.87
N ASN A 46 -11.15 -4.71 13.28
CA ASN A 46 -10.01 -5.41 13.85
C ASN A 46 -9.34 -4.52 14.90
N ASP A 47 -8.81 -5.16 15.95
CA ASP A 47 -8.01 -4.57 17.00
C ASP A 47 -6.86 -5.50 17.38
N GLY A 48 -5.94 -5.03 18.22
CA GLY A 48 -4.78 -5.79 18.66
C GLY A 48 -3.75 -6.04 17.56
N ASP A 49 -2.81 -6.93 17.84
CA ASP A 49 -1.69 -7.24 16.95
C ASP A 49 -2.14 -8.18 15.83
N ILE A 50 -1.80 -7.83 14.61
CA ILE A 50 -2.08 -8.64 13.42
C ILE A 50 -0.75 -8.92 12.72
N ALA A 51 -0.36 -10.20 12.69
CA ALA A 51 0.87 -10.65 12.07
C ALA A 51 0.61 -11.15 10.64
N VAL A 52 1.45 -10.71 9.71
CA VAL A 52 1.49 -11.20 8.32
C VAL A 52 2.86 -11.81 8.07
N ALA A 53 2.88 -13.04 7.58
CA ALA A 53 4.14 -13.70 7.24
C ALA A 53 4.80 -13.02 6.02
N VAL A 54 6.08 -12.74 6.14
CA VAL A 54 6.91 -12.20 5.04
C VAL A 54 8.02 -13.19 4.71
N SER A 55 8.39 -13.29 3.43
CA SER A 55 9.47 -14.19 2.99
C SER A 55 10.75 -13.39 2.75
N ASN A 56 11.86 -13.90 3.23
CA ASN A 56 13.17 -13.28 3.06
C ASN A 56 13.47 -12.99 1.58
N GLY A 57 13.90 -11.77 1.29
CA GLY A 57 14.23 -11.27 -0.04
C GLY A 57 13.05 -11.04 -0.98
N ASN A 58 11.83 -11.44 -0.61
CA ASN A 58 10.65 -11.30 -1.46
C ASN A 58 9.75 -10.14 -1.04
N LEU A 59 9.00 -9.62 -2.02
CA LEU A 59 7.96 -8.64 -1.76
C LEU A 59 6.67 -9.34 -1.32
N THR A 60 6.09 -8.85 -0.24
CA THR A 60 4.79 -9.29 0.28
C THR A 60 3.81 -8.11 0.25
N LEU A 61 2.63 -8.33 -0.30
CA LEU A 61 1.57 -7.32 -0.28
C LEU A 61 0.84 -7.37 1.05
N VAL A 62 0.92 -6.28 1.79
CA VAL A 62 0.23 -6.09 3.07
C VAL A 62 -0.75 -4.94 2.97
N GLY A 63 -1.68 -4.85 3.89
CA GLY A 63 -2.68 -3.80 3.92
C GLY A 63 -3.01 -3.35 5.32
N ASN A 64 -3.56 -2.15 5.45
CA ASN A 64 -4.09 -1.66 6.72
C ASN A 64 -5.37 -2.45 7.09
N PRO A 65 -5.34 -3.31 8.11
CA PRO A 65 -6.50 -4.13 8.50
C PRO A 65 -7.44 -3.42 9.47
N TYR A 66 -7.08 -2.23 9.94
CA TYR A 66 -7.82 -1.50 10.97
C TYR A 66 -8.84 -0.54 10.37
N SER A 67 -9.84 -0.19 11.16
CA SER A 67 -10.84 0.83 10.81
C SER A 67 -10.36 2.28 10.97
N SER A 68 -9.07 2.48 11.22
CA SER A 68 -8.39 3.77 11.35
C SER A 68 -7.17 3.83 10.45
N ALA A 69 -6.66 5.04 10.18
CA ALA A 69 -5.38 5.19 9.52
C ALA A 69 -4.24 4.66 10.42
N VAL A 70 -3.27 4.01 9.81
CA VAL A 70 -2.06 3.49 10.48
C VAL A 70 -0.88 4.41 10.19
N SER A 71 -0.09 4.73 11.22
CA SER A 71 1.19 5.41 11.04
C SER A 71 2.19 4.49 10.34
N LEU A 72 2.49 4.80 9.09
CA LEU A 72 3.45 4.01 8.30
C LEU A 72 4.87 4.16 8.87
N ASN A 73 5.21 5.31 9.46
CA ASN A 73 6.50 5.49 10.13
C ASN A 73 6.67 4.51 11.30
N MET A 74 5.68 4.41 12.19
CA MET A 74 5.72 3.47 13.32
C MET A 74 5.87 2.03 12.81
N TYR A 75 5.01 1.66 11.87
CA TYR A 75 5.04 0.33 11.27
C TYR A 75 6.42 -0.04 10.69
N LEU A 76 7.00 0.85 9.89
CA LEU A 76 8.30 0.60 9.25
C LEU A 76 9.45 0.60 10.25
N VAL A 77 9.43 1.48 11.25
CA VAL A 77 10.48 1.57 12.28
C VAL A 77 10.50 0.28 13.10
N GLU A 78 9.36 -0.16 13.62
CA GLU A 78 9.29 -1.37 14.44
C GLU A 78 9.68 -2.63 13.66
N ASN A 79 9.15 -2.78 12.44
CA ASN A 79 9.36 -3.99 11.66
C ASN A 79 10.74 -4.05 10.97
N ARG A 80 11.49 -2.95 10.87
CA ARG A 80 12.90 -2.96 10.43
C ARG A 80 13.88 -3.25 11.56
N GLY A 81 13.41 -3.51 12.78
CA GLY A 81 14.23 -3.86 13.94
C GLY A 81 14.56 -2.71 14.87
N ASP A 82 14.04 -1.53 14.63
CA ASP A 82 14.18 -0.39 15.54
C ASP A 82 13.00 -0.33 16.53
N SER A 83 13.10 0.56 17.50
CA SER A 83 12.03 0.92 18.41
C SER A 83 11.87 2.44 18.47
N PHE A 84 10.97 2.96 19.28
CA PHE A 84 10.83 4.40 19.47
C PHE A 84 10.32 4.72 20.89
N ASN A 85 10.63 5.92 21.35
CA ASN A 85 10.11 6.42 22.61
C ASN A 85 8.66 6.91 22.42
N VAL A 86 7.71 6.31 23.10
CA VAL A 86 6.28 6.63 22.98
C VAL A 86 5.95 8.08 23.35
N GLY A 87 6.67 8.66 24.30
CA GLY A 87 6.42 10.02 24.76
C GLY A 87 6.99 11.12 23.86
N THR A 88 8.12 10.84 23.19
CA THR A 88 8.83 11.83 22.35
C THR A 88 8.80 11.53 20.87
N GLY A 89 8.47 10.31 20.48
CA GLY A 89 8.53 9.82 19.12
C GLY A 89 9.95 9.55 18.59
N ALA A 90 10.98 9.77 19.42
CA ALA A 90 12.37 9.57 19.01
C ALA A 90 12.65 8.10 18.65
N VAL A 91 13.24 7.86 17.51
CA VAL A 91 13.63 6.53 17.04
C VAL A 91 14.87 6.07 17.82
N ILE A 92 14.85 4.81 18.25
CA ILE A 92 15.92 4.14 18.98
C ILE A 92 16.38 2.99 18.08
N SER A 93 17.63 3.03 17.64
CA SER A 93 18.18 2.01 16.77
C SER A 93 18.29 0.66 17.50
N GLY A 94 17.78 -0.37 16.88
CA GLY A 94 17.67 -1.70 17.48
C GLY A 94 16.50 -1.78 18.51
N GLY A 95 16.46 -2.89 19.21
CA GLY A 95 15.42 -3.18 20.20
C GLY A 95 14.38 -4.19 19.75
N ASN A 96 14.23 -4.38 18.43
CA ASN A 96 13.37 -5.39 17.84
C ASN A 96 14.15 -6.30 16.86
N THR A 97 13.54 -7.41 16.48
CA THR A 97 14.05 -8.24 15.38
C THR A 97 13.50 -7.70 14.06
N ALA A 98 14.39 -7.47 13.11
CA ALA A 98 13.97 -7.03 11.78
C ALA A 98 13.18 -8.15 11.06
N ALA A 99 12.03 -7.81 10.54
CA ALA A 99 11.22 -8.66 9.67
C ALA A 99 11.23 -8.16 8.22
N ILE A 100 11.41 -6.85 8.03
CA ILE A 100 11.42 -6.19 6.71
C ILE A 100 12.59 -5.22 6.58
N ASN A 101 12.91 -4.81 5.35
CA ASN A 101 13.99 -3.86 5.05
C ASN A 101 13.68 -2.40 5.41
N GLY A 102 12.48 -2.10 5.99
CA GLY A 102 12.08 -0.75 6.39
C GLY A 102 11.60 0.15 5.26
N THR A 103 11.33 -0.41 4.08
CA THR A 103 10.80 0.31 2.92
C THR A 103 9.40 -0.19 2.57
N ALA A 104 8.46 0.73 2.34
CA ALA A 104 7.16 0.44 1.75
C ALA A 104 7.17 0.80 0.26
N TYR A 105 6.62 -0.09 -0.57
CA TYR A 105 6.56 0.06 -2.02
C TYR A 105 5.10 0.21 -2.45
N PHE A 106 4.81 1.25 -3.24
CA PHE A 106 3.47 1.56 -3.73
C PHE A 106 3.48 1.52 -5.25
N TRP A 107 2.60 0.70 -5.82
CA TRP A 107 2.42 0.68 -7.26
C TRP A 107 1.70 1.94 -7.73
N GLU A 108 2.29 2.61 -8.71
CA GLU A 108 1.71 3.76 -9.40
C GLU A 108 1.70 3.48 -10.90
N HIS A 109 0.61 3.84 -11.57
CA HIS A 109 0.49 3.64 -13.02
C HIS A 109 -0.20 4.82 -13.69
N SER A 110 -0.01 4.93 -15.00
CA SER A 110 -0.67 5.92 -15.85
C SER A 110 -2.18 5.66 -15.90
N LYS A 111 -2.96 6.72 -15.76
CA LYS A 111 -4.43 6.66 -15.86
C LYS A 111 -4.93 6.26 -17.26
N SER A 112 -4.10 6.40 -18.30
CA SER A 112 -4.45 6.05 -19.67
C SER A 112 -4.40 4.54 -19.94
N GLY A 113 -3.80 3.75 -19.08
CA GLY A 113 -3.62 2.31 -19.20
C GLY A 113 -4.65 1.47 -18.44
N ALA A 114 -5.94 1.80 -18.49
CA ALA A 114 -6.99 1.01 -17.86
C ALA A 114 -7.23 -0.32 -18.61
N SER A 115 -6.36 -1.29 -18.43
CA SER A 115 -6.39 -2.58 -19.10
C SER A 115 -6.12 -3.73 -18.14
N HIS A 116 -6.54 -4.96 -18.54
CA HIS A 116 -6.14 -6.21 -17.87
C HIS A 116 -4.90 -6.85 -18.50
N VAL A 117 -4.39 -6.26 -19.58
CA VAL A 117 -3.26 -6.78 -20.34
C VAL A 117 -1.98 -6.13 -19.81
N LEU A 118 -1.05 -6.93 -19.29
CA LEU A 118 0.20 -6.44 -18.69
C LEU A 118 1.04 -5.60 -19.67
N SER A 119 1.07 -5.98 -20.93
CA SER A 119 1.81 -5.23 -21.97
C SER A 119 1.27 -3.82 -22.26
N THR A 120 0.13 -3.46 -21.70
CA THR A 120 -0.41 -2.09 -21.80
C THR A 120 -0.18 -1.26 -20.52
N TYR A 121 0.40 -1.85 -19.49
CA TYR A 121 0.71 -1.13 -18.26
C TYR A 121 1.92 -0.20 -18.47
N VAL A 122 1.75 1.01 -17.97
CA VAL A 122 2.82 1.99 -17.82
C VAL A 122 2.82 2.43 -16.37
N GLY A 123 3.81 2.01 -15.61
CA GLY A 123 3.83 2.26 -14.17
C GLY A 123 5.14 1.80 -13.52
N GLY A 124 5.20 1.90 -12.21
CA GLY A 124 6.34 1.50 -11.41
C GLY A 124 6.04 1.60 -9.92
N TYR A 125 7.02 1.25 -9.10
CA TYR A 125 6.91 1.36 -7.66
C TYR A 125 7.55 2.64 -7.16
N GLY A 126 6.76 3.47 -6.48
CA GLY A 126 7.27 4.51 -5.61
C GLY A 126 7.62 3.93 -4.25
N THR A 127 8.58 4.51 -3.56
CA THR A 127 9.08 3.99 -2.28
C THR A 127 8.93 5.02 -1.17
N TYR A 128 8.61 4.54 0.02
CA TYR A 128 8.58 5.35 1.23
C TYR A 128 9.45 4.72 2.31
N VAL A 129 10.32 5.52 2.89
CA VAL A 129 11.17 5.14 4.03
C VAL A 129 10.85 6.06 5.19
N ALA A 130 10.61 5.49 6.38
CA ALA A 130 10.34 6.26 7.58
C ALA A 130 11.51 7.15 7.98
N ASN A 131 11.22 8.29 8.61
CA ASN A 131 12.25 9.13 9.21
C ASN A 131 13.05 8.34 10.24
N GLY A 132 14.37 8.46 10.18
CA GLY A 132 15.29 7.75 11.07
C GLY A 132 15.47 8.37 12.44
N ALA A 133 14.97 9.59 12.66
CA ALA A 133 15.16 10.33 13.91
C ALA A 133 13.88 10.36 14.77
N ASN A 134 12.72 10.57 14.14
CA ASN A 134 11.45 10.67 14.87
C ASN A 134 10.29 10.15 14.02
N ILE A 135 9.41 9.34 14.62
CA ILE A 135 8.24 8.76 13.95
C ILE A 135 7.16 9.80 13.61
N ALA A 136 7.14 10.96 14.26
CA ALA A 136 6.21 12.04 13.98
C ALA A 136 6.59 12.86 12.75
N ASP A 137 7.88 12.84 12.38
CA ASP A 137 8.38 13.56 11.21
C ASP A 137 8.08 12.80 9.91
N ALA A 138 7.89 13.55 8.83
CA ALA A 138 7.68 12.93 7.52
C ALA A 138 8.91 12.11 7.10
N GLY A 139 8.68 10.91 6.60
CA GLY A 139 9.70 10.10 5.94
C GLY A 139 10.02 10.62 4.53
N THR A 140 10.83 9.87 3.82
CA THR A 140 11.23 10.18 2.46
C THR A 140 10.38 9.39 1.46
N TRP A 141 9.72 10.10 0.57
CA TRP A 141 9.03 9.53 -0.59
C TRP A 141 9.87 9.72 -1.85
N VAL A 142 10.07 8.62 -2.58
CA VAL A 142 10.63 8.64 -3.93
C VAL A 142 9.54 8.20 -4.91
N ALA A 143 9.17 9.09 -5.82
CA ALA A 143 8.14 8.81 -6.81
C ALA A 143 8.58 7.68 -7.75
N ALA A 144 7.61 6.90 -8.22
CA ALA A 144 7.86 5.83 -9.18
C ALA A 144 8.44 6.38 -10.49
N THR A 145 9.42 5.70 -11.04
CA THR A 145 9.78 5.85 -12.47
C THR A 145 8.94 4.87 -13.26
N TRP A 146 8.13 5.37 -14.18
CA TRP A 146 7.21 4.55 -14.92
C TRP A 146 7.88 3.87 -16.11
N ALA A 147 7.70 2.56 -16.20
CA ALA A 147 8.19 1.70 -17.27
C ALA A 147 7.04 1.01 -18.00
N THR A 148 7.34 0.42 -19.15
CA THR A 148 6.44 -0.49 -19.85
C THR A 148 6.83 -1.94 -19.58
N TYR A 149 5.87 -2.85 -19.74
CA TYR A 149 6.03 -4.26 -19.41
C TYR A 149 5.62 -5.14 -20.60
N ASP A 150 6.18 -6.34 -20.70
CA ASP A 150 5.73 -7.37 -21.63
C ASP A 150 4.50 -8.13 -21.08
N GLY A 151 3.97 -9.08 -21.85
CA GLY A 151 2.83 -9.90 -21.45
C GLY A 151 3.11 -10.84 -20.27
N ALA A 152 4.38 -11.06 -19.93
CA ALA A 152 4.83 -11.84 -18.79
C ALA A 152 5.10 -10.97 -17.55
N GLY A 153 5.01 -9.63 -17.67
CA GLY A 153 5.25 -8.69 -16.59
C GLY A 153 6.71 -8.27 -16.41
N ASN A 154 7.60 -8.63 -17.35
CA ASN A 154 8.98 -8.14 -17.30
C ASN A 154 9.05 -6.71 -17.82
N GLN A 155 9.89 -5.89 -17.20
CA GLN A 155 10.13 -4.53 -17.65
C GLN A 155 10.83 -4.52 -19.02
N VAL A 156 10.25 -3.84 -20.00
CA VAL A 156 10.75 -3.79 -21.38
C VAL A 156 11.52 -2.51 -21.66
N SER A 157 11.07 -1.39 -21.11
CA SER A 157 11.76 -0.12 -21.28
C SER A 157 11.94 0.61 -19.95
N PRO A 158 13.06 1.32 -19.76
CA PRO A 158 13.17 2.26 -18.67
C PRO A 158 12.12 3.35 -18.84
N GLY A 159 11.51 3.72 -17.72
CA GLY A 159 10.52 4.79 -17.74
C GLY A 159 11.15 6.15 -17.97
N THR A 160 10.41 7.03 -18.61
CA THR A 160 10.76 8.44 -18.80
C THR A 160 9.86 9.38 -18.02
N SER A 161 8.70 8.88 -17.57
CA SER A 161 7.72 9.62 -16.77
C SER A 161 7.82 9.19 -15.31
N THR A 162 7.56 10.12 -14.41
CA THR A 162 7.56 9.88 -12.98
C THR A 162 6.15 9.90 -12.42
N GLY A 163 5.93 9.11 -11.39
CA GLY A 163 4.72 9.16 -10.56
C GLY A 163 4.60 10.47 -9.78
N SER A 164 3.54 10.57 -9.00
CA SER A 164 3.25 11.76 -8.21
C SER A 164 3.99 11.76 -6.87
N ASN A 165 4.25 12.96 -6.35
CA ASN A 165 4.72 13.11 -4.97
C ASN A 165 3.56 12.98 -3.99
N PHE A 166 3.68 12.02 -3.07
CA PHE A 166 2.70 11.80 -2.02
C PHE A 166 3.33 11.87 -0.63
N LYS A 167 2.57 12.40 0.33
CA LYS A 167 2.90 12.23 1.74
C LYS A 167 2.33 10.89 2.20
N ARG A 168 3.20 9.90 2.42
CA ARG A 168 2.81 8.52 2.77
C ARG A 168 2.98 8.21 4.26
N GLN A 169 3.10 9.20 5.11
CA GLN A 169 3.28 9.04 6.57
C GLN A 169 2.17 8.21 7.22
N TYR A 170 0.96 8.29 6.66
CA TYR A 170 -0.20 7.52 7.13
C TYR A 170 -0.77 6.68 6.00
N THR A 171 -1.12 5.44 6.34
CA THR A 171 -1.80 4.51 5.43
C THR A 171 -3.29 4.53 5.75
N PRO A 172 -4.15 5.02 4.85
CA PRO A 172 -5.59 5.05 5.07
C PRO A 172 -6.19 3.64 5.12
N ILE A 173 -7.45 3.57 5.55
CA ILE A 173 -8.24 2.33 5.59
C ILE A 173 -8.23 1.66 4.21
N GLY A 174 -7.95 0.36 4.17
CA GLY A 174 -7.97 -0.43 2.95
C GLY A 174 -6.82 -0.18 1.98
N GLN A 175 -5.85 0.66 2.33
CA GLN A 175 -4.67 0.87 1.51
C GLN A 175 -3.69 -0.30 1.68
N GLY A 176 -3.35 -0.95 0.56
CA GLY A 176 -2.25 -1.91 0.48
C GLY A 176 -0.93 -1.27 0.06
N PHE A 177 0.16 -1.89 0.44
CA PHE A 177 1.53 -1.58 0.03
C PHE A 177 2.38 -2.85 0.11
N MET A 178 3.49 -2.87 -0.60
CA MET A 178 4.41 -3.99 -0.50
C MET A 178 5.53 -3.70 0.50
N VAL A 179 6.00 -4.75 1.15
CA VAL A 179 7.22 -4.76 2.00
C VAL A 179 8.13 -5.90 1.58
N GLN A 180 9.43 -5.76 1.78
CA GLN A 180 10.40 -6.81 1.49
C GLN A 180 10.89 -7.41 2.80
N GLY A 181 10.74 -8.73 2.93
CA GLY A 181 11.27 -9.48 4.07
C GLY A 181 12.80 -9.53 4.09
N VAL A 182 13.39 -9.66 5.26
CA VAL A 182 14.84 -9.82 5.50
C VAL A 182 15.15 -11.10 6.23
#